data_2f95dea0733bedabdc230dc150e1a063
#
_entry.id   2f95dea0733bedabdc230dc150e1a063
#
_cell.length_a   1.000
_cell.length_b   1.000
_cell.length_c   1.000
_cell.angle_alpha   90.00
_cell.angle_beta   90.00
_cell.angle_gamma   90.00
#
_symmetry.space_group_name_H-M   'P 1'
#
loop_
_entity.id
_entity.type
_entity.pdbx_description
1 polymer ?
#
loop_
_entity_poly.entity_id
_entity_poly.type
_entity_poly.pdbx_seq_one_letter_code
_entity_poly.pdbx_strand_id
1 'polypeptide(L)'
;LRSIGVTAIVVKYRLPNGHSEVPLEDAVEALRTVRKMSDELNIDPKKVGVMGSSAGGHLAAYVSTLAPDADKPNFTCLFYPVITSQEDVTHRDTFYNLVGRQSSDYDRAFFSLENRVTKTTPPAIIFHSDADQVVPPVSSSRYYNALKKHGIPAELHIYPNGWHGWVMHPEYEQYDKWQKSLLEWVKMQ
;
A
#
# COMPACT_ATOMS: atom_id res chain seq x y z
N LEU A 1 16.13 1.57 -5.43
CA LEU A 1 16.14 2.23 -4.10
C LEU A 1 17.58 2.41 -3.57
N ARG A 2 18.40 1.37 -3.51
CA ARG A 2 19.79 1.49 -3.01
C ARG A 2 20.62 2.54 -3.75
N SER A 3 20.41 2.73 -5.06
CA SER A 3 21.11 3.72 -5.87
C SER A 3 20.85 5.18 -5.46
N ILE A 4 19.82 5.42 -4.65
CA ILE A 4 19.47 6.74 -4.11
C ILE A 4 19.61 6.82 -2.59
N GLY A 5 20.33 5.86 -1.96
CA GLY A 5 20.58 5.86 -0.51
C GLY A 5 19.40 5.38 0.34
N VAL A 6 18.43 4.65 -0.23
CA VAL A 6 17.30 4.09 0.50
C VAL A 6 17.60 2.66 0.94
N THR A 7 17.51 2.41 2.24
CA THR A 7 17.53 1.06 2.83
C THR A 7 16.18 0.39 2.62
N ALA A 8 16.17 -0.81 2.02
CA ALA A 8 14.96 -1.60 1.82
C ALA A 8 14.95 -2.81 2.78
N ILE A 9 13.86 -2.95 3.51
CA ILE A 9 13.64 -4.03 4.49
C ILE A 9 12.40 -4.82 4.06
N VAL A 10 12.53 -6.13 3.92
CA VAL A 10 11.40 -7.02 3.60
C VAL A 10 10.77 -7.52 4.89
N VAL A 11 9.48 -7.25 5.04
CA VAL A 11 8.71 -7.69 6.20
C VAL A 11 8.01 -9.00 5.88
N LYS A 12 8.29 -10.05 6.67
CA LYS A 12 7.52 -11.29 6.69
C LYS A 12 6.45 -11.16 7.77
N TYR A 13 5.22 -10.90 7.35
CA TYR A 13 4.09 -10.77 8.27
C TYR A 13 3.25 -12.04 8.34
N ARG A 14 2.55 -12.24 9.44
CA ARG A 14 1.62 -13.35 9.65
C ARG A 14 0.35 -13.15 8.80
N LEU A 15 -0.17 -14.26 8.27
CA LEU A 15 -1.48 -14.24 7.61
C LEU A 15 -2.61 -14.13 8.64
N PRO A 16 -3.78 -13.58 8.26
CA PRO A 16 -4.87 -13.32 9.20
C PRO A 16 -5.38 -14.57 9.93
N ASN A 17 -5.59 -15.67 9.21
CA ASN A 17 -6.14 -16.92 9.78
C ASN A 17 -7.38 -16.69 10.68
N GLY A 18 -8.29 -15.81 10.28
CA GLY A 18 -9.47 -15.43 11.06
C GLY A 18 -9.27 -14.24 12.03
N HIS A 19 -8.05 -13.69 12.09
CA HIS A 19 -7.67 -12.55 12.94
C HIS A 19 -7.20 -11.39 12.07
N SER A 20 -8.13 -10.57 11.61
CA SER A 20 -7.86 -9.49 10.63
C SER A 20 -6.86 -8.43 11.12
N GLU A 21 -6.71 -8.27 12.43
CA GLU A 21 -5.78 -7.35 13.09
C GLU A 21 -4.31 -7.80 13.00
N VAL A 22 -4.04 -9.11 12.91
CA VAL A 22 -2.70 -9.67 12.98
C VAL A 22 -1.73 -9.12 11.94
N PRO A 23 -2.08 -8.98 10.64
CA PRO A 23 -1.18 -8.36 9.68
C PRO A 23 -0.86 -6.88 10.00
N LEU A 24 -1.83 -6.14 10.54
CA LEU A 24 -1.62 -4.74 10.95
C LEU A 24 -0.66 -4.65 12.14
N GLU A 25 -0.83 -5.51 13.15
CA GLU A 25 0.07 -5.57 14.31
C GLU A 25 1.52 -5.82 13.87
N ASP A 26 1.74 -6.77 12.97
CA ASP A 26 3.08 -7.06 12.44
C ASP A 26 3.66 -5.89 11.66
N ALA A 27 2.85 -5.21 10.84
CA ALA A 27 3.30 -4.04 10.08
C ALA A 27 3.65 -2.86 11.01
N VAL A 28 2.85 -2.62 12.04
CA VAL A 28 3.13 -1.59 13.07
C VAL A 28 4.40 -1.91 13.83
N GLU A 29 4.57 -3.16 14.28
CA GLU A 29 5.78 -3.55 15.02
C GLU A 29 7.04 -3.50 14.14
N ALA A 30 6.91 -3.82 12.85
CA ALA A 30 8.01 -3.65 11.90
C ALA A 30 8.43 -2.17 11.80
N LEU A 31 7.49 -1.24 11.67
CA LEU A 31 7.77 0.20 11.64
C LEU A 31 8.44 0.68 12.94
N ARG A 32 7.93 0.26 14.08
CA ARG A 32 8.53 0.57 15.40
C ARG A 32 9.94 0.04 15.51
N THR A 33 10.16 -1.21 15.09
CA THR A 33 11.47 -1.85 15.12
C THR A 33 12.48 -1.11 14.23
N VAL A 34 12.10 -0.79 12.99
CA VAL A 34 12.95 -0.03 12.06
C VAL A 34 13.31 1.35 12.66
N ARG A 35 12.36 2.05 13.26
CA ARG A 35 12.61 3.34 13.91
C ARG A 35 13.53 3.23 15.12
N LYS A 36 13.40 2.16 15.94
CA LYS A 36 14.31 1.89 17.07
C LYS A 36 15.73 1.59 16.62
N MET A 37 15.89 0.98 15.45
CA MET A 37 17.18 0.61 14.86
C MET A 37 17.75 1.74 13.97
N SER A 38 17.21 2.96 14.00
CA SER A 38 17.60 4.06 13.11
C SER A 38 19.10 4.34 13.11
N ASP A 39 19.75 4.35 14.28
CA ASP A 39 21.18 4.58 14.41
C ASP A 39 22.00 3.42 13.79
N GLU A 40 21.61 2.17 14.07
CA GLU A 40 22.26 0.97 13.52
C GLU A 40 22.12 0.92 11.99
N LEU A 41 20.94 1.25 11.48
CA LEU A 41 20.64 1.26 10.06
C LEU A 41 21.11 2.53 9.34
N ASN A 42 21.60 3.52 10.08
CA ASN A 42 21.98 4.85 9.56
C ASN A 42 20.88 5.48 8.70
N ILE A 43 19.66 5.54 9.26
CA ILE A 43 18.46 6.11 8.61
C ILE A 43 17.84 7.21 9.46
N ASP A 44 17.08 8.10 8.83
CA ASP A 44 16.24 9.06 9.53
C ASP A 44 14.91 8.39 9.94
N PRO A 45 14.60 8.27 11.25
CA PRO A 45 13.35 7.66 11.72
C PRO A 45 12.09 8.42 11.30
N LYS A 46 12.23 9.68 10.83
CA LYS A 46 11.14 10.49 10.26
C LYS A 46 10.95 10.28 8.75
N LYS A 47 11.74 9.41 8.13
CA LYS A 47 11.70 9.08 6.70
C LYS A 47 11.49 7.57 6.47
N VAL A 48 10.68 6.93 7.29
CA VAL A 48 10.35 5.52 7.19
C VAL A 48 9.01 5.34 6.47
N GLY A 49 9.06 4.84 5.24
CA GLY A 49 7.88 4.57 4.42
C GLY A 49 7.54 3.08 4.36
N VAL A 50 6.36 2.79 3.82
CA VAL A 50 5.93 1.43 3.48
C VAL A 50 5.71 1.29 1.98
N MET A 51 5.97 0.07 1.47
CA MET A 51 5.75 -0.27 0.08
C MET A 51 5.05 -1.63 0.00
N GLY A 52 4.06 -1.75 -0.87
CA GLY A 52 3.36 -3.01 -1.05
C GLY A 52 2.67 -3.15 -2.40
N SER A 53 2.50 -4.40 -2.84
CA SER A 53 1.82 -4.76 -4.09
C SER A 53 0.63 -5.68 -3.82
N SER A 54 -0.44 -5.56 -4.59
CA SER A 54 -1.62 -6.43 -4.52
C SER A 54 -2.19 -6.51 -3.09
N ALA A 55 -2.29 -7.68 -2.48
CA ALA A 55 -2.67 -7.86 -1.08
C ALA A 55 -1.67 -7.21 -0.10
N GLY A 56 -0.37 -7.19 -0.41
CA GLY A 56 0.64 -6.42 0.34
C GLY A 56 0.43 -4.91 0.19
N GLY A 57 -0.11 -4.46 -0.95
CA GLY A 57 -0.57 -3.08 -1.15
C GLY A 57 -1.77 -2.74 -0.26
N HIS A 58 -2.68 -3.71 -0.04
CA HIS A 58 -3.75 -3.58 0.97
C HIS A 58 -3.16 -3.37 2.37
N LEU A 59 -2.21 -4.21 2.79
CA LEU A 59 -1.57 -4.06 4.11
C LEU A 59 -0.82 -2.73 4.25
N ALA A 60 -0.11 -2.28 3.22
CA ALA A 60 0.56 -0.98 3.22
C ALA A 60 -0.44 0.18 3.36
N ALA A 61 -1.57 0.13 2.66
CA ALA A 61 -2.64 1.11 2.82
C ALA A 61 -3.37 0.96 4.18
N TYR A 62 -3.50 -0.27 4.70
CA TYR A 62 -4.10 -0.55 6.00
C TYR A 62 -3.30 0.09 7.14
N VAL A 63 -1.97 -0.12 7.19
CA VAL A 63 -1.12 0.51 8.21
C VAL A 63 -1.10 2.03 8.06
N SER A 64 -1.18 2.56 6.85
CA SER A 64 -1.20 3.99 6.57
C SER A 64 -2.49 4.68 7.02
N THR A 65 -3.61 3.96 7.05
CA THR A 65 -4.93 4.53 7.38
C THR A 65 -5.37 4.24 8.82
N LEU A 66 -5.14 3.04 9.32
CA LEU A 66 -5.73 2.53 10.56
C LEU A 66 -4.74 2.30 11.71
N ALA A 67 -3.42 2.38 11.46
CA ALA A 67 -2.46 2.41 12.57
C ALA A 67 -2.67 3.66 13.45
N PRO A 68 -2.30 3.60 14.74
CA PRO A 68 -2.20 4.80 15.56
C PRO A 68 -1.32 5.86 14.89
N ASP A 69 -1.67 7.14 14.99
CA ASP A 69 -0.98 8.21 14.26
C ASP A 69 0.53 8.24 14.50
N ALA A 70 0.98 7.93 15.72
CA ALA A 70 2.40 7.86 16.05
C ALA A 70 3.15 6.70 15.38
N ASP A 71 2.43 5.67 14.94
CA ASP A 71 3.00 4.46 14.33
C ASP A 71 2.87 4.46 12.80
N LYS A 72 2.10 5.39 12.23
CA LYS A 72 1.94 5.48 10.78
C LYS A 72 3.28 5.66 10.07
N PRO A 73 3.44 5.12 8.86
CA PRO A 73 4.61 5.42 8.02
C PRO A 73 4.64 6.91 7.64
N ASN A 74 5.79 7.40 7.22
CA ASN A 74 5.93 8.78 6.76
C ASN A 74 5.45 8.96 5.32
N PHE A 75 5.46 7.90 4.52
CA PHE A 75 4.93 7.85 3.16
C PHE A 75 4.56 6.44 2.73
N THR A 76 3.80 6.30 1.64
CA THR A 76 3.27 5.02 1.16
C THR A 76 3.50 4.85 -0.34
N CYS A 77 4.03 3.70 -0.78
CA CYS A 77 4.18 3.34 -2.18
C CYS A 77 3.33 2.11 -2.49
N LEU A 78 2.38 2.22 -3.41
CA LEU A 78 1.42 1.18 -3.72
C LEU A 78 1.50 0.72 -5.17
N PHE A 79 1.52 -0.59 -5.39
CA PHE A 79 1.49 -1.19 -6.72
C PHE A 79 0.24 -2.05 -6.86
N TYR A 80 -0.63 -1.70 -7.80
CA TYR A 80 -1.90 -2.39 -8.07
C TYR A 80 -2.60 -2.88 -6.79
N PRO A 81 -2.77 -1.98 -5.77
CA PRO A 81 -3.24 -2.38 -4.45
C PRO A 81 -4.70 -2.82 -4.49
N VAL A 82 -5.04 -3.82 -3.69
CA VAL A 82 -6.44 -4.09 -3.34
C VAL A 82 -6.85 -3.05 -2.30
N ILE A 83 -7.90 -2.28 -2.57
CA ILE A 83 -8.35 -1.19 -1.67
C ILE A 83 -9.80 -1.37 -1.24
N THR A 84 -10.70 -1.55 -2.20
CA THR A 84 -12.15 -1.58 -1.97
C THR A 84 -12.69 -3.00 -1.83
N SER A 85 -13.66 -3.20 -0.97
CA SER A 85 -14.41 -4.47 -0.86
C SER A 85 -15.65 -4.53 -1.77
N GLN A 86 -15.89 -3.52 -2.58
CA GLN A 86 -17.07 -3.48 -3.45
C GLN A 86 -17.00 -4.60 -4.49
N GLU A 87 -18.04 -5.44 -4.54
CA GLU A 87 -18.05 -6.76 -5.19
C GLU A 87 -17.70 -6.77 -6.68
N ASP A 88 -18.13 -5.78 -7.42
CA ASP A 88 -17.93 -5.67 -8.87
C ASP A 88 -16.51 -5.19 -9.28
N VAL A 89 -15.73 -4.71 -8.31
CA VAL A 89 -14.39 -4.13 -8.55
C VAL A 89 -13.33 -4.57 -7.56
N THR A 90 -13.62 -5.60 -6.74
CA THR A 90 -12.69 -6.09 -5.72
C THR A 90 -12.01 -7.40 -6.10
N HIS A 91 -10.84 -7.64 -5.53
CA HIS A 91 -10.24 -8.97 -5.42
C HIS A 91 -10.80 -9.66 -4.17
N ARG A 92 -11.89 -10.42 -4.32
CA ARG A 92 -12.67 -11.04 -3.23
C ARG A 92 -11.83 -11.87 -2.27
N ASP A 93 -10.88 -12.65 -2.79
CA ASP A 93 -10.07 -13.54 -1.94
C ASP A 93 -9.23 -12.79 -0.92
N THR A 94 -8.81 -11.56 -1.20
CA THR A 94 -8.12 -10.72 -0.19
C THR A 94 -9.01 -10.50 1.03
N PHE A 95 -10.28 -10.13 0.83
CA PHE A 95 -11.21 -9.89 1.94
C PHE A 95 -11.65 -11.19 2.61
N TYR A 96 -11.88 -12.27 1.86
CA TYR A 96 -12.19 -13.58 2.44
C TYR A 96 -11.06 -14.11 3.31
N ASN A 97 -9.81 -13.90 2.92
CA ASN A 97 -8.66 -14.28 3.73
C ASN A 97 -8.49 -13.37 4.95
N LEU A 98 -8.85 -12.09 4.85
CA LEU A 98 -8.69 -11.12 5.92
C LEU A 98 -9.77 -11.28 7.01
N VAL A 99 -11.03 -11.38 6.63
CA VAL A 99 -12.19 -11.37 7.56
C VAL A 99 -13.03 -12.63 7.52
N GLY A 100 -12.67 -13.62 6.71
CA GLY A 100 -13.39 -14.88 6.57
C GLY A 100 -14.46 -14.86 5.47
N ARG A 101 -14.73 -16.06 4.90
CA ARG A 101 -15.70 -16.23 3.80
C ARG A 101 -17.15 -15.98 4.21
N GLN A 102 -17.46 -16.10 5.50
CA GLN A 102 -18.80 -15.87 6.05
C GLN A 102 -18.98 -14.45 6.61
N SER A 103 -17.99 -13.57 6.40
CA SER A 103 -18.07 -12.17 6.82
C SER A 103 -19.23 -11.45 6.14
N SER A 104 -19.87 -10.54 6.85
CA SER A 104 -20.92 -9.68 6.30
C SER A 104 -20.30 -8.62 5.36
N ASP A 105 -21.16 -8.00 4.52
CA ASP A 105 -20.74 -6.85 3.70
C ASP A 105 -20.23 -5.70 4.57
N TYR A 106 -20.80 -5.54 5.77
CA TYR A 106 -20.39 -4.54 6.74
C TYR A 106 -18.95 -4.80 7.22
N ASP A 107 -18.61 -6.05 7.57
CA ASP A 107 -17.24 -6.41 8.00
C ASP A 107 -16.23 -6.15 6.88
N ARG A 108 -16.57 -6.55 5.65
CA ARG A 108 -15.71 -6.30 4.48
C ARG A 108 -15.57 -4.80 4.19
N ALA A 109 -16.66 -4.04 4.29
CA ALA A 109 -16.66 -2.60 4.05
C ALA A 109 -15.78 -1.83 5.04
N PHE A 110 -15.60 -2.35 6.28
CA PHE A 110 -14.64 -1.78 7.23
C PHE A 110 -13.23 -1.72 6.66
N PHE A 111 -12.83 -2.72 5.88
CA PHE A 111 -11.51 -2.84 5.26
C PHE A 111 -11.45 -2.24 3.84
N SER A 112 -12.47 -1.52 3.39
CA SER A 112 -12.38 -0.63 2.21
C SER A 112 -11.62 0.63 2.60
N LEU A 113 -10.33 0.66 2.29
CA LEU A 113 -9.39 1.62 2.86
C LEU A 113 -9.55 3.04 2.33
N GLU A 114 -10.21 3.23 1.20
CA GLU A 114 -10.65 4.54 0.71
C GLU A 114 -11.58 5.25 1.71
N ASN A 115 -12.33 4.48 2.51
CA ASN A 115 -13.22 5.00 3.56
C ASN A 115 -12.52 5.27 4.89
N ARG A 116 -11.23 4.91 4.99
CA ARG A 116 -10.41 5.05 6.22
C ARG A 116 -9.36 6.16 6.12
N VAL A 117 -9.29 6.83 4.98
CA VAL A 117 -8.40 7.99 4.80
C VAL A 117 -8.83 9.11 5.73
N THR A 118 -7.87 9.69 6.43
CA THR A 118 -8.04 10.83 7.34
C THR A 118 -6.99 11.91 7.04
N LYS A 119 -7.02 13.02 7.74
CA LYS A 119 -6.02 14.09 7.61
C LYS A 119 -4.61 13.67 8.06
N THR A 120 -4.50 12.57 8.83
CA THR A 120 -3.24 12.02 9.31
C THR A 120 -2.72 10.87 8.45
N THR A 121 -3.43 10.50 7.38
CA THR A 121 -2.94 9.53 6.39
C THR A 121 -1.73 10.10 5.66
N PRO A 122 -0.62 9.34 5.52
CA PRO A 122 0.59 9.85 4.90
C PRO A 122 0.45 10.05 3.38
N PRO A 123 1.34 10.86 2.77
CA PRO A 123 1.44 10.99 1.32
C PRO A 123 1.61 9.65 0.63
N ALA A 124 1.10 9.51 -0.59
CA ALA A 124 1.19 8.25 -1.32
C ALA A 124 1.52 8.43 -2.81
N ILE A 125 2.27 7.48 -3.35
CA ILE A 125 2.40 7.24 -4.79
C ILE A 125 1.79 5.89 -5.14
N ILE A 126 1.00 5.83 -6.20
CA ILE A 126 0.22 4.67 -6.58
C ILE A 126 0.47 4.35 -8.05
N PHE A 127 0.76 3.09 -8.34
CA PHE A 127 0.98 2.59 -9.70
C PHE A 127 -0.01 1.47 -10.01
N HIS A 128 -0.65 1.53 -11.18
CA HIS A 128 -1.58 0.51 -11.65
C HIS A 128 -1.47 0.31 -13.16
N SER A 129 -2.06 -0.76 -13.67
CA SER A 129 -2.31 -0.99 -15.09
C SER A 129 -3.81 -0.96 -15.37
N ASP A 130 -4.21 -0.29 -16.45
CA ASP A 130 -5.61 -0.30 -16.91
C ASP A 130 -6.06 -1.68 -17.39
N ALA A 131 -5.12 -2.52 -17.84
CA ALA A 131 -5.36 -3.89 -18.29
C ALA A 131 -5.32 -4.95 -17.18
N ASP A 132 -5.22 -4.56 -15.90
CA ASP A 132 -5.21 -5.50 -14.77
C ASP A 132 -6.57 -6.19 -14.62
N GLN A 133 -6.60 -7.51 -14.87
CA GLN A 133 -7.83 -8.34 -14.82
C GLN A 133 -8.07 -8.95 -13.42
N VAL A 134 -7.14 -8.80 -12.49
CA VAL A 134 -7.24 -9.38 -11.13
C VAL A 134 -7.69 -8.34 -10.11
N VAL A 135 -7.07 -7.16 -10.16
CA VAL A 135 -7.46 -6.00 -9.35
C VAL A 135 -7.75 -4.83 -10.28
N PRO A 136 -9.00 -4.47 -10.52
CA PRO A 136 -9.34 -3.35 -11.40
C PRO A 136 -8.72 -2.02 -10.92
N PRO A 137 -8.23 -1.15 -11.83
CA PRO A 137 -7.54 0.09 -11.49
C PRO A 137 -8.42 1.11 -10.76
N VAL A 138 -9.74 0.91 -10.79
CA VAL A 138 -10.70 1.70 -9.99
C VAL A 138 -10.38 1.62 -8.49
N SER A 139 -9.80 0.51 -8.02
CA SER A 139 -9.31 0.34 -6.65
C SER A 139 -8.32 1.45 -6.28
N SER A 140 -7.30 1.66 -7.10
CA SER A 140 -6.30 2.73 -6.93
C SER A 140 -6.90 4.13 -7.07
N SER A 141 -7.79 4.32 -8.05
CA SER A 141 -8.45 5.62 -8.29
C SER A 141 -9.30 6.05 -7.09
N ARG A 142 -10.00 5.12 -6.43
CA ARG A 142 -10.78 5.40 -5.22
C ARG A 142 -9.90 5.86 -4.07
N TYR A 143 -8.77 5.18 -3.85
CA TYR A 143 -7.85 5.57 -2.78
C TYR A 143 -7.22 6.93 -3.04
N TYR A 144 -6.77 7.19 -4.28
CA TYR A 144 -6.27 8.49 -4.70
C TYR A 144 -7.30 9.60 -4.46
N ASN A 145 -8.55 9.40 -4.89
CA ASN A 145 -9.61 10.39 -4.70
C ASN A 145 -9.90 10.65 -3.21
N ALA A 146 -9.85 9.62 -2.37
CA ALA A 146 -10.00 9.76 -0.93
C ALA A 146 -8.86 10.58 -0.32
N LEU A 147 -7.61 10.32 -0.71
CA LEU A 147 -6.45 11.11 -0.30
C LEU A 147 -6.61 12.58 -0.70
N LYS A 148 -6.98 12.86 -1.96
CA LYS A 148 -7.20 14.24 -2.44
C LYS A 148 -8.33 14.95 -1.71
N LYS A 149 -9.44 14.25 -1.40
CA LYS A 149 -10.55 14.80 -0.60
C LYS A 149 -10.12 15.26 0.79
N HIS A 150 -9.13 14.60 1.38
CA HIS A 150 -8.57 14.94 2.70
C HIS A 150 -7.36 15.90 2.62
N GLY A 151 -7.02 16.39 1.42
CA GLY A 151 -5.89 17.30 1.21
C GLY A 151 -4.51 16.65 1.28
N ILE A 152 -4.45 15.31 1.22
CA ILE A 152 -3.19 14.56 1.29
C ILE A 152 -2.48 14.60 -0.07
N PRO A 153 -1.15 14.90 -0.12
CA PRO A 153 -0.37 14.79 -1.33
C PRO A 153 -0.37 13.37 -1.87
N ALA A 154 -0.73 13.20 -3.14
CA ALA A 154 -0.75 11.89 -3.76
C ALA A 154 -0.48 11.98 -5.26
N GLU A 155 0.19 10.96 -5.80
CA GLU A 155 0.37 10.70 -7.22
C GLU A 155 -0.27 9.38 -7.61
N LEU A 156 -0.90 9.33 -8.79
CA LEU A 156 -1.49 8.12 -9.37
C LEU A 156 -1.02 7.97 -10.82
N HIS A 157 -0.37 6.85 -11.11
CA HIS A 157 0.06 6.46 -12.43
C HIS A 157 -0.73 5.24 -12.89
N ILE A 158 -1.57 5.39 -13.92
CA ILE A 158 -2.26 4.29 -14.57
C ILE A 158 -1.67 4.10 -15.97
N TYR A 159 -1.05 2.95 -16.20
CA TYR A 159 -0.47 2.60 -17.49
C TYR A 159 -1.49 1.84 -18.36
N PRO A 160 -1.50 2.02 -19.69
CA PRO A 160 -2.54 1.46 -20.56
C PRO A 160 -2.48 -0.07 -20.65
N ASN A 161 -1.32 -0.68 -20.41
CA ASN A 161 -1.07 -2.11 -20.51
C ASN A 161 -0.34 -2.66 -19.28
N GLY A 162 -0.30 -3.97 -19.14
CA GLY A 162 0.30 -4.70 -18.04
C GLY A 162 -0.69 -5.63 -17.35
N TRP A 163 -0.23 -6.81 -17.00
CA TRP A 163 -0.98 -7.81 -16.23
C TRP A 163 -0.86 -7.55 -14.73
N HIS A 164 -1.59 -8.26 -13.90
CA HIS A 164 -1.39 -8.18 -12.45
C HIS A 164 -0.03 -8.75 -12.04
N GLY A 165 0.74 -8.06 -11.22
CA GLY A 165 2.05 -8.54 -10.74
C GLY A 165 3.28 -8.02 -11.52
N TRP A 166 3.11 -7.13 -12.48
CA TRP A 166 4.18 -6.65 -13.39
C TRP A 166 5.38 -5.98 -12.71
N VAL A 167 5.28 -5.54 -11.46
CA VAL A 167 6.31 -4.71 -10.79
C VAL A 167 7.71 -5.36 -10.73
N MET A 168 7.78 -6.69 -10.69
CA MET A 168 9.05 -7.44 -10.63
C MET A 168 9.54 -7.94 -12.00
N HIS A 169 8.93 -7.49 -13.08
CA HIS A 169 9.17 -7.97 -14.44
C HIS A 169 9.90 -6.93 -15.29
N PRO A 170 11.24 -7.09 -15.51
CA PRO A 170 12.02 -6.14 -16.33
C PRO A 170 11.54 -6.06 -17.79
N GLU A 171 10.87 -7.11 -18.29
CA GLU A 171 10.26 -7.14 -19.62
C GLU A 171 8.99 -6.30 -19.75
N TYR A 172 8.46 -5.76 -18.65
CA TYR A 172 7.29 -4.90 -18.69
C TYR A 172 7.60 -3.58 -19.40
N GLU A 173 6.83 -3.24 -20.42
CA GLU A 173 7.07 -2.07 -21.28
C GLU A 173 7.22 -0.73 -20.52
N GLN A 174 6.57 -0.61 -19.36
CA GLN A 174 6.65 0.61 -18.54
C GLN A 174 7.64 0.49 -17.37
N TYR A 175 8.51 -0.55 -17.38
CA TYR A 175 9.40 -0.86 -16.25
C TYR A 175 10.27 0.31 -15.85
N ASP A 176 10.97 0.93 -16.79
CA ASP A 176 11.85 2.07 -16.52
C ASP A 176 11.06 3.32 -16.09
N LYS A 177 9.86 3.51 -16.64
CA LYS A 177 9.03 4.68 -16.33
C LYS A 177 8.56 4.69 -14.88
N TRP A 178 7.98 3.55 -14.42
CA TRP A 178 7.51 3.51 -13.04
C TRP A 178 8.66 3.59 -12.04
N GLN A 179 9.80 2.96 -12.33
CA GLN A 179 10.98 3.07 -11.47
C GLN A 179 11.48 4.50 -11.36
N LYS A 180 11.60 5.19 -12.48
CA LYS A 180 12.00 6.60 -12.50
C LYS A 180 11.04 7.45 -11.65
N SER A 181 9.73 7.34 -11.87
CA SER A 181 8.73 8.09 -11.11
C SER A 181 8.80 7.77 -9.62
N LEU A 182 8.93 6.49 -9.25
CA LEU A 182 9.09 6.09 -7.86
C LEU A 182 10.35 6.71 -7.21
N LEU A 183 11.50 6.62 -7.90
CA LEU A 183 12.77 7.13 -7.36
C LEU A 183 12.74 8.66 -7.20
N GLU A 184 12.16 9.37 -8.15
CA GLU A 184 11.99 10.82 -8.09
C GLU A 184 11.06 11.21 -6.94
N TRP A 185 9.94 10.52 -6.80
CA TRP A 185 8.96 10.78 -5.75
C TRP A 185 9.52 10.49 -4.34
N VAL A 186 10.20 9.34 -4.15
CA VAL A 186 10.78 8.97 -2.85
C VAL A 186 11.86 9.94 -2.40
N LYS A 187 12.63 10.54 -3.32
CA LYS A 187 13.62 11.59 -2.97
C LYS A 187 13.00 12.86 -2.39
N MET A 188 11.73 13.09 -2.65
CA MET A 188 11.01 14.28 -2.13
C MET A 188 10.45 14.06 -0.71
N GLN A 189 10.44 12.81 -0.22
CA GLN A 189 9.98 12.47 1.13
C GLN A 189 11.15 12.56 2.13
#